data_67f79687689e005b665511466ec37afe
#
_entry.id   67f79687689e005b665511466ec37afe
#
_cell.length_a   1.000
_cell.length_b   1.000
_cell.length_c   1.000
_cell.angle_alpha   90.00
_cell.angle_beta   90.00
_cell.angle_gamma   90.00
#
_symmetry.space_group_name_H-M   'P 1'
#
loop_
_entity.id
_entity.type
_entity.pdbx_description
1 polymer ?
#
loop_
_entity_poly.entity_id
_entity_poly.type
_entity_poly.pdbx_seq_one_letter_code
_entity_poly.pdbx_strand_id
1 'polypeptide(L)'
;MLFRSKMKNVRIMLVLSLIVMAFFACSTGEDTATAKAESSFAKDHNQAGVMDDVSDPNILQIALGSPDHTTLVAGVVATQLENVLVGAGPLTVFAPTNAAFDKLPEGTLETLLKPENKSKLAAIITSHASPGTYAGDGLKDGDQLYMATGHYVDVKVTEEGTFVNGSKILGTVDAVNGVVHVIDDVFLIAAG
;
A
#
# COMPACT_ATOMS: atom_id res chain seq x y z
N MET A 1 -48.25 0.00 -42.74
CA MET A 1 -48.98 -0.59 -41.60
C MET A 1 -48.29 -0.07 -40.36
N LEU A 2 -48.64 1.08 -39.81
CA LEU A 2 -49.75 1.40 -38.91
C LEU A 2 -49.78 0.51 -37.66
N PHE A 3 -49.34 1.07 -36.56
CA PHE A 3 -50.05 1.20 -35.26
C PHE A 3 -49.01 1.78 -34.26
N ARG A 4 -48.99 2.97 -33.95
CA ARG A 4 -49.77 4.00 -33.25
C ARG A 4 -50.48 3.51 -31.98
N SER A 5 -50.18 4.22 -30.90
CA SER A 5 -51.00 4.44 -29.70
C SER A 5 -50.35 4.00 -28.41
N LYS A 6 -50.28 4.73 -27.31
CA LYS A 6 -50.89 5.98 -26.86
C LYS A 6 -50.26 6.37 -25.54
N MET A 7 -49.98 7.63 -25.38
CA MET A 7 -49.77 8.29 -24.11
C MET A 7 -50.95 8.11 -23.14
N LYS A 8 -50.70 8.02 -21.87
CA LYS A 8 -51.60 8.67 -20.91
C LYS A 8 -50.86 9.06 -19.66
N ASN A 9 -50.84 10.36 -19.48
CA ASN A 9 -50.59 11.09 -18.24
C ASN A 9 -51.53 10.63 -17.13
N VAL A 10 -51.04 10.60 -15.91
CA VAL A 10 -51.87 11.04 -14.79
C VAL A 10 -50.96 11.76 -13.79
N ARG A 11 -51.28 13.00 -13.68
CA ARG A 11 -50.95 13.98 -12.65
C ARG A 11 -51.58 13.57 -11.31
N ILE A 12 -51.15 14.34 -10.30
CA ILE A 12 -51.85 14.58 -9.02
C ILE A 12 -51.28 13.73 -7.90
N MET A 13 -50.86 14.23 -6.74
CA MET A 13 -51.10 15.44 -6.00
C MET A 13 -50.06 15.64 -4.90
N LEU A 14 -49.78 16.87 -4.70
CA LEU A 14 -49.27 17.44 -3.45
C LEU A 14 -50.11 17.00 -2.25
N VAL A 15 -49.45 16.56 -1.18
CA VAL A 15 -49.93 16.86 0.18
C VAL A 15 -48.76 17.18 1.05
N LEU A 16 -48.78 18.39 1.43
CA LEU A 16 -48.14 19.11 2.49
C LEU A 16 -48.49 18.48 3.84
N SER A 17 -47.56 18.15 4.70
CA SER A 17 -47.78 18.18 6.13
C SER A 17 -46.46 18.41 6.85
N LEU A 18 -46.41 19.58 7.36
CA LEU A 18 -45.58 20.14 8.40
C LEU A 18 -45.81 19.40 9.75
N ILE A 19 -44.88 19.68 10.69
CA ILE A 19 -44.96 19.52 12.16
C ILE A 19 -44.34 18.18 12.63
N VAL A 20 -43.36 18.14 13.53
CA VAL A 20 -43.14 18.85 14.81
C VAL A 20 -41.68 18.70 15.23
N MET A 21 -41.16 19.79 15.77
CA MET A 21 -40.02 19.80 16.69
C MET A 21 -40.35 19.02 17.97
N ALA A 22 -39.38 18.30 18.50
CA ALA A 22 -39.15 18.20 19.95
C ALA A 22 -37.79 17.55 20.19
N PHE A 23 -36.85 18.31 20.65
CA PHE A 23 -36.30 18.40 21.98
C PHE A 23 -35.53 17.20 22.50
N PHE A 24 -34.22 17.44 22.67
CA PHE A 24 -33.51 17.34 23.94
C PHE A 24 -33.18 15.94 24.44
N ALA A 25 -31.93 15.59 24.41
CA ALA A 25 -31.22 15.20 25.63
C ALA A 25 -29.71 15.14 25.37
N CYS A 26 -29.04 16.06 25.95
CA CYS A 26 -27.62 15.98 26.29
C CYS A 26 -27.47 14.85 27.32
N SER A 27 -26.62 13.89 27.06
CA SER A 27 -26.08 13.00 28.07
C SER A 27 -24.58 12.87 27.85
N THR A 28 -23.86 13.53 28.71
CA THR A 28 -22.46 13.32 29.02
C THR A 28 -22.25 11.87 29.46
N GLY A 29 -21.32 11.19 28.81
CA GLY A 29 -20.82 9.89 29.22
C GLY A 29 -19.43 9.73 28.62
N GLU A 30 -18.43 10.07 29.44
CA GLU A 30 -17.05 9.60 29.28
C GLU A 30 -17.07 8.10 29.17
N ASP A 31 -16.31 7.53 28.22
CA ASP A 31 -15.24 6.60 28.54
C ASP A 31 -14.77 5.83 27.30
N THR A 32 -13.46 5.64 27.33
CA THR A 32 -12.67 4.65 26.61
C THR A 32 -12.45 4.88 25.11
N ALA A 33 -11.42 5.66 24.88
CA ALA A 33 -10.62 5.59 23.66
C ALA A 33 -10.03 4.17 23.51
N THR A 34 -10.76 3.28 22.86
CA THR A 34 -10.16 2.13 22.21
C THR A 34 -10.00 2.54 20.77
N ALA A 35 -8.77 2.84 20.40
CA ALA A 35 -8.38 3.20 19.06
C ALA A 35 -8.72 2.07 18.08
N LYS A 36 -9.89 2.14 17.50
CA LYS A 36 -10.22 1.45 16.27
C LYS A 36 -9.80 2.40 15.14
N ALA A 37 -8.53 2.29 14.77
CA ALA A 37 -8.05 2.88 13.54
C ALA A 37 -8.63 2.07 12.36
N GLU A 38 -9.95 2.16 12.19
CA GLU A 38 -10.61 1.63 11.00
C GLU A 38 -10.63 2.69 9.91
N SER A 39 -9.76 2.46 8.94
CA SER A 39 -9.99 2.68 7.50
C SER A 39 -10.68 4.00 7.11
N SER A 40 -10.06 5.13 7.39
CA SER A 40 -10.34 6.35 6.63
C SER A 40 -9.54 6.42 5.31
N PHE A 41 -8.69 5.41 5.04
CA PHE A 41 -7.81 5.38 3.87
C PHE A 41 -8.49 4.97 2.56
N ALA A 42 -9.71 4.45 2.62
CA ALA A 42 -10.37 3.88 1.44
C ALA A 42 -11.13 4.89 0.57
N LYS A 43 -11.14 6.18 0.91
CA LYS A 43 -12.10 7.10 0.27
C LYS A 43 -11.57 7.97 -0.85
N ASP A 44 -10.26 8.11 -1.01
CA ASP A 44 -9.69 9.06 -1.96
C ASP A 44 -8.69 8.47 -2.98
N HIS A 45 -8.40 7.16 -2.92
CA HIS A 45 -7.43 6.52 -3.83
C HIS A 45 -8.16 5.58 -4.78
N ASN A 46 -8.34 6.02 -6.00
CA ASN A 46 -9.24 5.45 -7.00
C ASN A 46 -8.94 4.00 -7.44
N GLN A 47 -7.82 3.42 -7.08
CA GLN A 47 -7.46 2.03 -7.39
C GLN A 47 -7.01 1.21 -6.19
N ALA A 48 -6.43 1.83 -5.17
CA ALA A 48 -5.96 1.13 -3.98
C ALA A 48 -7.09 0.58 -3.07
N GLY A 49 -8.33 1.07 -3.25
CA GLY A 49 -9.49 0.67 -2.47
C GLY A 49 -10.39 -0.39 -3.13
N VAL A 50 -10.03 -0.89 -4.31
CA VAL A 50 -10.80 -1.97 -4.96
C VAL A 50 -10.34 -3.30 -4.35
N MET A 51 -11.10 -3.80 -3.40
CA MET A 51 -10.98 -5.17 -2.92
C MET A 51 -12.10 -5.97 -3.59
N ASP A 52 -11.74 -6.86 -4.48
CA ASP A 52 -12.61 -7.96 -4.88
C ASP A 52 -12.14 -9.24 -4.18
N ASP A 53 -13.06 -9.96 -3.59
CA ASP A 53 -12.78 -11.20 -2.84
C ASP A 53 -12.46 -12.41 -3.76
N VAL A 54 -12.30 -12.17 -5.06
CA VAL A 54 -12.19 -13.22 -6.08
C VAL A 54 -10.85 -13.21 -6.82
N SER A 55 -10.11 -12.11 -6.78
CA SER A 55 -8.81 -11.97 -7.44
C SER A 55 -7.66 -12.18 -6.48
N ASP A 56 -6.55 -12.75 -6.97
CA ASP A 56 -5.32 -12.80 -6.20
C ASP A 56 -4.90 -11.36 -5.82
N PRO A 57 -4.37 -11.16 -4.60
CA PRO A 57 -4.07 -9.82 -4.11
C PRO A 57 -2.92 -9.17 -4.91
N ASN A 58 -3.00 -7.86 -5.09
CA ASN A 58 -1.89 -7.07 -5.60
C ASN A 58 -0.84 -6.79 -4.50
N ILE A 59 0.32 -6.26 -4.92
CA ILE A 59 1.45 -5.96 -4.00
C ILE A 59 1.01 -5.09 -2.81
N LEU A 60 0.21 -4.06 -3.04
CA LEU A 60 -0.27 -3.18 -1.97
C LEU A 60 -1.21 -3.91 -1.01
N GLN A 61 -2.11 -4.74 -1.51
CA GLN A 61 -3.03 -5.53 -0.68
C GLN A 61 -2.28 -6.54 0.19
N ILE A 62 -1.23 -7.18 -0.34
CA ILE A 62 -0.33 -8.06 0.42
C ILE A 62 0.32 -7.28 1.57
N ALA A 63 0.87 -6.10 1.30
CA ALA A 63 1.50 -5.27 2.32
C ALA A 63 0.51 -4.80 3.39
N LEU A 64 -0.69 -4.36 2.98
CA LEU A 64 -1.76 -3.93 3.89
C LEU A 64 -2.29 -5.07 4.78
N GLY A 65 -2.34 -6.29 4.25
CA GLY A 65 -2.78 -7.48 4.98
C GLY A 65 -1.73 -8.05 5.95
N SER A 66 -0.50 -7.55 5.91
CA SER A 66 0.59 -8.07 6.72
C SER A 66 0.85 -7.21 7.96
N PRO A 67 0.77 -7.77 9.17
CA PRO A 67 1.08 -7.05 10.41
C PRO A 67 2.57 -6.66 10.52
N ASP A 68 3.44 -7.34 9.77
CA ASP A 68 4.88 -7.13 9.81
C ASP A 68 5.36 -5.98 8.93
N HIS A 69 4.48 -5.37 8.12
CA HIS A 69 4.81 -4.31 7.16
C HIS A 69 4.10 -2.99 7.42
N THR A 70 3.58 -2.77 8.62
CA THR A 70 2.83 -1.55 8.97
C THR A 70 3.63 -0.27 8.81
N THR A 71 4.92 -0.31 9.12
CA THR A 71 5.85 0.82 8.95
C THR A 71 6.07 1.14 7.47
N LEU A 72 6.28 0.12 6.63
CA LEU A 72 6.40 0.29 5.18
C LEU A 72 5.12 0.92 4.59
N VAL A 73 3.96 0.39 4.96
CA VAL A 73 2.66 0.90 4.52
C VAL A 73 2.48 2.37 4.91
N ALA A 74 2.82 2.74 6.15
CA ALA A 74 2.77 4.14 6.58
C ALA A 74 3.67 5.03 5.73
N GLY A 75 4.87 4.57 5.36
CA GLY A 75 5.78 5.26 4.45
C GLY A 75 5.22 5.42 3.03
N VAL A 76 4.63 4.36 2.47
CA VAL A 76 3.98 4.39 1.15
C VAL A 76 2.85 5.41 1.11
N VAL A 77 1.98 5.41 2.12
CA VAL A 77 0.87 6.36 2.24
C VAL A 77 1.39 7.80 2.41
N ALA A 78 2.38 8.03 3.27
CA ALA A 78 2.97 9.35 3.48
C ALA A 78 3.59 9.93 2.20
N THR A 79 4.10 9.06 1.32
CA THR A 79 4.71 9.46 0.05
C THR A 79 3.74 9.48 -1.13
N GLN A 80 2.52 8.96 -0.96
CA GLN A 80 1.50 8.83 -2.01
C GLN A 80 1.96 7.94 -3.18
N LEU A 81 2.69 6.86 -2.85
CA LEU A 81 3.20 5.89 -3.82
C LEU A 81 2.29 4.65 -3.98
N GLU A 82 1.09 4.66 -3.40
CA GLU A 82 0.14 3.54 -3.46
C GLU A 82 -0.18 3.15 -4.91
N ASN A 83 -0.38 4.16 -5.77
CA ASN A 83 -0.68 3.91 -7.18
C ASN A 83 0.45 3.22 -7.96
N VAL A 84 1.71 3.38 -7.51
CA VAL A 84 2.86 2.69 -8.12
C VAL A 84 2.79 1.20 -7.80
N LEU A 85 2.39 0.84 -6.58
CA LEU A 85 2.29 -0.55 -6.12
C LEU A 85 1.04 -1.28 -6.65
N VAL A 86 0.02 -0.53 -7.07
CA VAL A 86 -1.21 -1.08 -7.66
C VAL A 86 -1.14 -1.14 -9.18
N GLY A 87 -0.22 -0.39 -9.79
CA GLY A 87 -0.07 -0.29 -11.25
C GLY A 87 0.12 -1.65 -11.91
N ALA A 88 -0.21 -1.71 -13.19
CA ALA A 88 0.00 -2.90 -14.02
C ALA A 88 1.50 -3.15 -14.16
N GLY A 89 2.03 -4.07 -13.33
CA GLY A 89 3.41 -4.51 -13.33
C GLY A 89 3.89 -5.10 -14.67
N PRO A 90 4.95 -5.83 -14.71
CA PRO A 90 5.53 -6.60 -13.62
C PRO A 90 6.45 -5.77 -12.71
N LEU A 91 6.27 -5.94 -11.41
CA LEU A 91 7.05 -5.24 -10.40
C LEU A 91 7.53 -6.22 -9.32
N THR A 92 8.79 -6.13 -8.93
CA THR A 92 9.31 -6.82 -7.75
C THR A 92 9.52 -5.81 -6.64
N VAL A 93 8.94 -6.04 -5.48
CA VAL A 93 9.08 -5.19 -4.30
C VAL A 93 9.79 -5.94 -3.20
N PHE A 94 10.86 -5.34 -2.68
CA PHE A 94 11.57 -5.80 -1.50
C PHE A 94 10.97 -5.11 -0.29
N ALA A 95 10.14 -5.83 0.48
CA ALA A 95 9.37 -5.31 1.59
C ALA A 95 10.12 -5.51 2.92
N PRO A 96 10.73 -4.46 3.52
CA PRO A 96 11.35 -4.57 4.82
C PRO A 96 10.30 -4.73 5.91
N THR A 97 10.57 -5.61 6.86
CA THR A 97 9.71 -5.81 8.03
C THR A 97 9.80 -4.63 9.00
N ASN A 98 8.85 -4.54 9.93
CA ASN A 98 8.94 -3.55 11.03
C ASN A 98 10.27 -3.70 11.79
N ALA A 99 10.71 -4.94 12.04
CA ALA A 99 12.00 -5.22 12.68
C ALA A 99 13.21 -4.72 11.86
N ALA A 100 13.11 -4.65 10.53
CA ALA A 100 14.14 -4.05 9.68
C ALA A 100 14.23 -2.54 9.90
N PHE A 101 13.11 -1.86 10.08
CA PHE A 101 13.09 -0.44 10.43
C PHE A 101 13.60 -0.16 11.85
N ASP A 102 13.40 -1.08 12.79
CA ASP A 102 13.91 -0.96 14.16
C ASP A 102 15.45 -1.02 14.24
N LYS A 103 16.12 -1.59 13.22
CA LYS A 103 17.57 -1.57 13.07
C LYS A 103 18.14 -0.20 12.69
N LEU A 104 17.30 0.71 12.20
CA LEU A 104 17.74 2.06 11.85
C LEU A 104 18.15 2.84 13.09
N PRO A 105 19.09 3.79 12.98
CA PRO A 105 19.43 4.67 14.09
C PRO A 105 18.20 5.37 14.66
N GLU A 106 18.15 5.51 15.99
CA GLU A 106 17.04 6.18 16.68
C GLU A 106 16.70 7.55 16.07
N GLY A 107 15.40 7.82 15.89
CA GLY A 107 14.92 9.06 15.30
C GLY A 107 15.04 9.16 13.77
N THR A 108 15.65 8.19 13.09
CA THR A 108 15.77 8.19 11.62
C THR A 108 14.40 8.03 10.98
N LEU A 109 13.60 7.05 11.41
CA LEU A 109 12.26 6.82 10.89
C LEU A 109 11.35 8.02 11.13
N GLU A 110 11.34 8.57 12.34
CA GLU A 110 10.56 9.77 12.67
C GLU A 110 10.97 10.96 11.81
N THR A 111 12.26 11.11 11.54
CA THR A 111 12.77 12.16 10.67
C THR A 111 12.34 11.96 9.23
N LEU A 112 12.36 10.73 8.71
CA LEU A 112 11.94 10.41 7.35
C LEU A 112 10.42 10.61 7.13
N LEU A 113 9.62 10.36 8.16
CA LEU A 113 8.16 10.56 8.10
C LEU A 113 7.72 12.02 8.14
N LYS A 114 8.63 12.96 8.44
CA LYS A 114 8.31 14.39 8.42
C LYS A 114 8.01 14.88 6.99
N PRO A 115 7.04 15.79 6.82
CA PRO A 115 6.66 16.32 5.50
C PRO A 115 7.84 16.89 4.69
N GLU A 116 8.80 17.52 5.35
CA GLU A 116 10.00 18.08 4.72
C GLU A 116 10.93 17.00 4.12
N ASN A 117 10.85 15.77 4.60
CA ASN A 117 11.64 14.63 4.14
C ASN A 117 10.88 13.67 3.22
N LYS A 118 9.66 14.04 2.79
CA LYS A 118 8.83 13.23 1.90
C LYS A 118 9.57 12.73 0.66
N SER A 119 10.37 13.59 0.04
CA SER A 119 11.16 13.23 -1.16
C SER A 119 12.24 12.17 -0.86
N LYS A 120 12.88 12.27 0.32
CA LYS A 120 13.88 11.27 0.74
C LYS A 120 13.22 9.93 1.04
N LEU A 121 12.10 9.97 1.75
CA LEU A 121 11.30 8.76 2.03
C LEU A 121 10.81 8.11 0.74
N ALA A 122 10.32 8.90 -0.22
CA ALA A 122 9.90 8.41 -1.53
C ALA A 122 11.06 7.75 -2.29
N ALA A 123 12.26 8.33 -2.26
CA ALA A 123 13.45 7.75 -2.87
C ALA A 123 13.83 6.40 -2.21
N ILE A 124 13.78 6.32 -0.88
CA ILE A 124 14.03 5.07 -0.15
C ILE A 124 12.98 4.02 -0.55
N ILE A 125 11.69 4.33 -0.53
CA ILE A 125 10.63 3.38 -0.92
C ILE A 125 10.81 2.94 -2.38
N THR A 126 11.10 3.87 -3.29
CA THR A 126 11.34 3.56 -4.70
C THR A 126 12.59 2.70 -4.91
N SER A 127 13.60 2.83 -4.04
CA SER A 127 14.80 1.99 -4.08
C SER A 127 14.54 0.52 -3.69
N HIS A 128 13.41 0.24 -3.09
CA HIS A 128 12.97 -1.11 -2.77
C HIS A 128 12.12 -1.73 -3.88
N ALA A 129 11.92 -1.05 -5.00
CA ALA A 129 11.18 -1.54 -6.14
C ALA A 129 12.10 -1.76 -7.35
N SER A 130 11.91 -2.88 -8.02
CA SER A 130 12.63 -3.22 -9.26
C SER A 130 11.61 -3.53 -10.36
N PRO A 131 11.74 -2.96 -11.55
CA PRO A 131 10.89 -3.33 -12.68
C PRO A 131 11.20 -4.76 -13.13
N GLY A 132 10.17 -5.55 -13.33
CA GLY A 132 10.27 -6.97 -13.68
C GLY A 132 9.80 -7.90 -12.58
N THR A 133 9.70 -9.20 -12.90
CA THR A 133 9.34 -10.25 -11.94
C THR A 133 10.55 -11.13 -11.68
N TYR A 134 11.07 -11.07 -10.50
CA TYR A 134 12.22 -11.84 -10.04
C TYR A 134 11.77 -12.83 -8.95
N ALA A 135 10.98 -13.85 -9.35
CA ALA A 135 10.50 -14.89 -8.45
C ALA A 135 11.35 -16.15 -8.56
N GLY A 136 11.44 -16.94 -7.49
CA GLY A 136 12.11 -18.24 -7.48
C GLY A 136 13.54 -18.18 -8.00
N ASP A 137 13.81 -18.91 -9.08
CA ASP A 137 15.14 -18.99 -9.72
C ASP A 137 15.52 -17.73 -10.51
N GLY A 138 14.70 -16.69 -10.48
CA GLY A 138 14.97 -15.40 -11.13
C GLY A 138 16.04 -14.57 -10.45
N LEU A 139 16.45 -14.94 -9.22
CA LEU A 139 17.55 -14.31 -8.48
C LEU A 139 18.73 -15.28 -8.44
N LYS A 140 19.81 -14.95 -9.12
CA LYS A 140 21.02 -15.78 -9.19
C LYS A 140 22.19 -15.11 -8.52
N ASP A 141 23.11 -15.91 -8.00
CA ASP A 141 24.32 -15.39 -7.42
C ASP A 141 25.13 -14.57 -8.43
N GLY A 142 25.52 -13.36 -8.03
CA GLY A 142 26.25 -12.42 -8.87
C GLY A 142 25.39 -11.58 -9.81
N ASP A 143 24.06 -11.75 -9.83
CA ASP A 143 23.18 -10.89 -10.60
C ASP A 143 23.16 -9.47 -10.05
N GLN A 144 22.90 -8.51 -10.93
CA GLN A 144 22.65 -7.12 -10.56
C GLN A 144 21.24 -6.73 -10.96
N LEU A 145 20.45 -6.33 -9.99
CA LEU A 145 19.08 -5.89 -10.21
C LEU A 145 19.04 -4.37 -10.41
N TYR A 146 18.38 -3.95 -11.47
CA TYR A 146 18.11 -2.54 -11.71
C TYR A 146 16.93 -2.09 -10.87
N MET A 147 17.14 -1.11 -9.99
CA MET A 147 16.11 -0.56 -9.12
C MET A 147 15.41 0.63 -9.78
N ALA A 148 14.18 0.89 -9.39
CA ALA A 148 13.38 1.98 -9.94
C ALA A 148 13.97 3.38 -9.70
N THR A 149 14.92 3.51 -8.80
CA THR A 149 15.74 4.71 -8.58
C THR A 149 16.91 4.90 -9.55
N GLY A 150 17.12 3.94 -10.46
CA GLY A 150 18.23 3.99 -11.41
C GLY A 150 19.55 3.39 -10.91
N HIS A 151 19.56 2.77 -9.75
CA HIS A 151 20.73 2.11 -9.17
C HIS A 151 20.69 0.61 -9.42
N TYR A 152 21.84 -0.03 -9.34
CA TYR A 152 21.97 -1.47 -9.35
C TYR A 152 22.24 -1.96 -7.93
N VAL A 153 21.64 -3.09 -7.57
CA VAL A 153 21.90 -3.80 -6.32
C VAL A 153 22.35 -5.22 -6.61
N ASP A 154 23.32 -5.70 -5.86
CA ASP A 154 23.90 -7.03 -6.05
C ASP A 154 23.03 -8.10 -5.40
N VAL A 155 22.89 -9.24 -6.09
CA VAL A 155 22.28 -10.45 -5.58
C VAL A 155 23.37 -11.42 -5.16
N LYS A 156 23.23 -11.99 -3.98
CA LYS A 156 24.13 -13.04 -3.48
C LYS A 156 23.32 -14.22 -2.99
N VAL A 157 23.62 -15.40 -3.52
CA VAL A 157 22.98 -16.64 -3.10
C VAL A 157 24.00 -17.48 -2.34
N THR A 158 23.66 -17.88 -1.13
CA THR A 158 24.50 -18.68 -0.24
C THR A 158 23.71 -19.85 0.33
N GLU A 159 24.36 -20.74 1.06
CA GLU A 159 23.69 -21.81 1.82
C GLU A 159 22.72 -21.26 2.89
N GLU A 160 22.94 -20.03 3.36
CA GLU A 160 22.11 -19.36 4.35
C GLU A 160 20.85 -18.70 3.73
N GLY A 161 20.80 -18.57 2.39
CA GLY A 161 19.69 -17.98 1.65
C GLY A 161 20.13 -16.99 0.59
N THR A 162 19.14 -16.29 0.04
CA THR A 162 19.34 -15.23 -0.96
C THR A 162 19.38 -13.86 -0.28
N PHE A 163 20.36 -13.08 -0.66
CA PHE A 163 20.58 -11.72 -0.19
C PHE A 163 20.52 -10.75 -1.36
N VAL A 164 19.87 -9.62 -1.17
CA VAL A 164 19.82 -8.52 -2.12
C VAL A 164 20.30 -7.25 -1.42
N ASN A 165 21.29 -6.60 -1.98
CA ASN A 165 21.95 -5.44 -1.34
C ASN A 165 22.38 -5.69 0.12
N GLY A 166 22.80 -6.92 0.43
CA GLY A 166 23.17 -7.33 1.79
C GLY A 166 22.01 -7.72 2.71
N SER A 167 20.77 -7.44 2.34
CA SER A 167 19.58 -7.81 3.11
C SER A 167 19.12 -9.22 2.74
N LYS A 168 18.80 -10.02 3.74
CA LYS A 168 18.33 -11.39 3.54
C LYS A 168 16.86 -11.41 3.14
N ILE A 169 16.53 -12.21 2.13
CA ILE A 169 15.13 -12.54 1.80
C ILE A 169 14.62 -13.56 2.81
N LEU A 170 13.58 -13.18 3.56
CA LEU A 170 12.93 -14.02 4.56
C LEU A 170 11.78 -14.84 3.98
N GLY A 171 11.17 -14.34 2.91
CA GLY A 171 10.04 -14.97 2.25
C GLY A 171 9.70 -14.30 0.94
N THR A 172 8.92 -14.99 0.12
CA THR A 172 8.45 -14.49 -1.18
C THR A 172 6.96 -14.73 -1.29
N VAL A 173 6.22 -13.75 -1.75
CA VAL A 173 4.78 -13.80 -1.98
C VAL A 173 4.49 -13.33 -3.40
N ASP A 174 3.79 -14.15 -4.17
CA ASP A 174 3.36 -13.79 -5.52
C ASP A 174 2.12 -12.88 -5.45
N ALA A 175 2.08 -11.90 -6.32
CA ALA A 175 0.99 -10.95 -6.49
C ALA A 175 0.55 -10.92 -7.95
N VAL A 176 -0.71 -10.50 -8.22
CA VAL A 176 -1.21 -10.41 -9.61
C VAL A 176 -0.40 -9.46 -10.49
N ASN A 177 0.25 -8.47 -9.89
CA ASN A 177 1.03 -7.46 -10.61
C ASN A 177 2.54 -7.55 -10.33
N GLY A 178 3.01 -8.66 -9.74
CA GLY A 178 4.44 -8.84 -9.51
C GLY A 178 4.77 -9.79 -8.36
N VAL A 179 5.86 -9.51 -7.64
CA VAL A 179 6.37 -10.33 -6.53
C VAL A 179 6.77 -9.45 -5.37
N VAL A 180 6.50 -9.91 -4.15
CA VAL A 180 6.95 -9.29 -2.90
C VAL A 180 7.98 -10.20 -2.24
N HIS A 181 9.20 -9.70 -2.06
CA HIS A 181 10.23 -10.33 -1.23
C HIS A 181 10.27 -9.64 0.13
N VAL A 182 10.01 -10.38 1.17
CA VAL A 182 10.15 -9.91 2.55
C VAL A 182 11.63 -9.91 2.91
N ILE A 183 12.16 -8.78 3.37
CA ILE A 183 13.58 -8.63 3.71
C ILE A 183 13.78 -8.18 5.16
N ASP A 184 14.96 -8.51 5.70
CA ASP A 184 15.30 -8.28 7.09
C ASP A 184 16.03 -6.95 7.35
N ASP A 185 16.29 -6.16 6.29
CA ASP A 185 16.93 -4.85 6.41
C ASP A 185 16.40 -3.85 5.39
N VAL A 186 16.63 -2.55 5.61
CA VAL A 186 16.20 -1.45 4.76
C VAL A 186 17.31 -1.03 3.82
N PHE A 187 17.03 -0.89 2.53
CA PHE A 187 18.01 -0.36 1.57
C PHE A 187 18.19 1.15 1.81
N LEU A 188 19.19 1.49 2.59
CA LEU A 188 19.64 2.86 2.71
C LEU A 188 20.55 3.18 1.51
N ILE A 189 19.96 3.54 0.39
CA ILE A 189 20.75 4.09 -0.71
C ILE A 189 21.14 5.49 -0.27
N ALA A 190 22.44 5.71 -0.08
CA ALA A 190 22.96 7.04 0.15
C ALA A 190 22.49 7.92 -1.02
N ALA A 191 21.61 8.89 -0.71
CA ALA A 191 21.25 9.91 -1.68
C ALA A 191 22.53 10.65 -2.03
N GLY A 192 23.06 10.34 -3.23
CA GLY A 192 24.21 11.03 -3.79
C GLY A 192 23.86 12.48 -4.15
#